data_7f5cc8b1abd3540e829f549b6b72d501
#
_entry.id   7f5cc8b1abd3540e829f549b6b72d501
#
_cell.length_a   1.000
_cell.length_b   1.000
_cell.length_c   1.000
_cell.angle_alpha   90.00
_cell.angle_beta   90.00
_cell.angle_gamma   90.00
#
_symmetry.space_group_name_H-M   'P 1'
#
loop_
_entity.id
_entity.type
_entity.pdbx_description
1 polymer ?
#
loop_
_entity_poly.entity_id
_entity_poly.type
_entity_poly.pdbx_seq_one_letter_code
_entity_poly.pdbx_strand_id
1 'polypeptide(L)'
;MTIHEFGQNHDEVVVLVHPSATMWDYFEYVIPLMQDRYHLIVPALPGYDTETGSDFTSVPEIAEKLANWLIAHGHREIACIYGCSMGGAVVTRFLADRKVKAQSAVIDGGITPYQLPWIVTRLIAVKDFLLISMGKLGGLKILQKAFSTDEYSEEDLQYIVKVLKHMSAKTIWRTFESCNNYAMPKPVVVDCDCIEYWYAKAEEKDRKSDIAYIKKNLPQTLFKVFGHVGHGGLAALKPDLLAEELTRVMGRDKRDETGTNANSDFRN
;
A
#
# COMPACT_ATOMS: atom_id res chain seq x y z
N MET A 1 -10.81 7.17 -11.47
CA MET A 1 -9.90 7.28 -10.33
C MET A 1 -9.61 8.74 -10.17
N THR A 2 -10.08 9.31 -9.09
CA THR A 2 -9.77 10.70 -8.69
C THR A 2 -8.39 10.71 -8.06
N ILE A 3 -7.63 11.77 -8.27
CA ILE A 3 -6.32 11.95 -7.64
C ILE A 3 -6.39 13.21 -6.76
N HIS A 4 -6.02 13.05 -5.50
CA HIS A 4 -5.86 14.16 -4.57
C HIS A 4 -4.38 14.52 -4.50
N GLU A 5 -4.07 15.81 -4.61
CA GLU A 5 -2.71 16.31 -4.63
C GLU A 5 -2.50 17.34 -3.53
N PHE A 6 -1.37 17.24 -2.83
CA PHE A 6 -0.99 18.16 -1.76
C PHE A 6 0.47 18.55 -1.92
N GLY A 7 0.86 19.75 -1.53
CA GLY A 7 2.25 20.20 -1.65
C GLY A 7 2.78 20.27 -3.10
N GLN A 8 1.93 20.63 -4.07
CA GLN A 8 2.25 20.63 -5.52
C GLN A 8 3.41 21.55 -5.91
N ASN A 9 3.90 22.40 -5.01
CA ASN A 9 5.05 23.28 -5.20
C ASN A 9 6.41 22.59 -4.98
N HIS A 10 6.40 21.29 -4.62
CA HIS A 10 7.61 20.49 -4.38
C HIS A 10 7.90 19.56 -5.55
N ASP A 11 9.18 19.36 -5.86
CA ASP A 11 9.63 18.50 -6.97
C ASP A 11 9.63 17.02 -6.60
N GLU A 12 9.84 16.68 -5.32
CA GLU A 12 9.90 15.29 -4.85
C GLU A 12 8.49 14.72 -4.69
N VAL A 13 8.10 13.86 -5.63
CA VAL A 13 6.77 13.24 -5.67
C VAL A 13 6.71 11.99 -4.82
N VAL A 14 5.73 11.91 -3.93
CA VAL A 14 5.43 10.73 -3.11
C VAL A 14 4.00 10.27 -3.38
N VAL A 15 3.85 9.01 -3.78
CA VAL A 15 2.55 8.39 -4.06
C VAL A 15 2.12 7.53 -2.88
N LEU A 16 0.90 7.74 -2.36
CA LEU A 16 0.35 7.01 -1.20
C LEU A 16 -0.90 6.22 -1.61
N VAL A 17 -0.82 4.89 -1.62
CA VAL A 17 -1.90 3.99 -2.05
C VAL A 17 -2.54 3.28 -0.85
N HIS A 18 -3.82 3.58 -0.60
CA HIS A 18 -4.56 3.12 0.57
C HIS A 18 -4.90 1.62 0.54
N PRO A 19 -5.14 0.97 1.71
CA PRO A 19 -5.59 -0.41 1.79
C PRO A 19 -7.07 -0.59 1.41
N SER A 20 -7.54 -1.83 1.37
CA SER A 20 -8.96 -2.14 1.26
C SER A 20 -9.73 -1.71 2.52
N ALA A 21 -11.04 -1.50 2.38
CA ALA A 21 -11.93 -1.03 3.46
C ALA A 21 -11.59 0.36 4.02
N THR A 22 -10.77 1.14 3.31
CA THR A 22 -10.50 2.56 3.55
C THR A 22 -10.63 3.34 2.25
N MET A 23 -10.55 4.66 2.30
CA MET A 23 -10.52 5.57 1.16
C MET A 23 -9.19 6.33 1.16
N TRP A 24 -9.03 7.30 0.25
CA TRP A 24 -7.83 8.14 0.18
C TRP A 24 -7.54 8.90 1.49
N ASP A 25 -8.58 9.28 2.24
CA ASP A 25 -8.52 9.95 3.54
C ASP A 25 -7.94 9.08 4.68
N TYR A 26 -7.64 7.81 4.43
CA TYR A 26 -6.79 6.98 5.30
C TYR A 26 -5.44 7.63 5.64
N PHE A 27 -4.98 8.55 4.78
CA PHE A 27 -3.74 9.31 4.97
C PHE A 27 -3.97 10.72 5.56
N GLU A 28 -5.17 11.05 6.03
CA GLU A 28 -5.49 12.41 6.50
C GLU A 28 -4.54 12.93 7.58
N TYR A 29 -4.03 12.06 8.47
CA TYR A 29 -3.06 12.43 9.51
C TYR A 29 -1.61 12.43 9.02
N VAL A 30 -1.30 11.76 7.92
CA VAL A 30 0.06 11.71 7.33
C VAL A 30 0.30 12.90 6.40
N ILE A 31 -0.72 13.31 5.66
CA ILE A 31 -0.63 14.40 4.68
C ILE A 31 -0.07 15.68 5.29
N PRO A 32 -0.57 16.21 6.43
CA PRO A 32 -0.05 17.43 7.04
C PRO A 32 1.42 17.33 7.47
N LEU A 33 1.91 16.12 7.78
CA LEU A 33 3.29 15.89 8.21
C LEU A 33 4.30 15.88 7.05
N MET A 34 3.82 15.72 5.82
CA MET A 34 4.68 15.53 4.66
C MET A 34 4.49 16.60 3.56
N GLN A 35 3.32 17.23 3.44
CA GLN A 35 2.98 18.13 2.33
C GLN A 35 3.84 19.40 2.25
N ASP A 36 4.49 19.81 3.35
CA ASP A 36 5.38 20.97 3.38
C ASP A 36 6.78 20.67 2.81
N ARG A 37 7.04 19.40 2.43
CA ARG A 37 8.33 18.95 1.90
C ARG A 37 8.22 18.17 0.61
N TYR A 38 7.07 17.56 0.35
CA TYR A 38 6.85 16.63 -0.76
C TYR A 38 5.56 16.96 -1.51
N HIS A 39 5.56 16.72 -2.80
CA HIS A 39 4.34 16.66 -3.59
C HIS A 39 3.69 15.30 -3.39
N LEU A 40 2.60 15.26 -2.63
CA LEU A 40 1.87 14.03 -2.31
C LEU A 40 0.78 13.77 -3.35
N ILE A 41 0.77 12.58 -3.91
CA ILE A 41 -0.25 12.08 -4.85
C ILE A 41 -0.97 10.92 -4.18
N VAL A 42 -2.27 11.12 -3.88
CA VAL A 42 -3.10 10.17 -3.14
C VAL A 42 -4.28 9.75 -4.01
N PRO A 43 -4.21 8.59 -4.69
CA PRO A 43 -5.31 8.12 -5.53
C PRO A 43 -6.48 7.64 -4.70
N ALA A 44 -7.69 8.14 -4.99
CA ALA A 44 -8.95 7.53 -4.59
C ALA A 44 -9.25 6.38 -5.54
N LEU A 45 -9.04 5.15 -5.07
CA LEU A 45 -9.14 3.97 -5.93
C LEU A 45 -10.58 3.69 -6.36
N PRO A 46 -10.83 3.21 -7.60
CA PRO A 46 -12.16 2.85 -8.06
C PRO A 46 -12.85 1.87 -7.10
N GLY A 47 -14.11 2.15 -6.78
CA GLY A 47 -14.88 1.37 -5.82
C GLY A 47 -14.70 1.78 -4.36
N TYR A 48 -13.69 2.62 -4.09
CA TYR A 48 -13.38 3.27 -2.81
C TYR A 48 -13.48 4.78 -2.91
N ASP A 49 -13.91 5.29 -4.05
CA ASP A 49 -14.08 6.71 -4.34
C ASP A 49 -15.57 7.06 -4.31
N THR A 50 -15.98 7.92 -3.37
CA THR A 50 -17.36 8.37 -3.24
C THR A 50 -17.78 9.35 -4.34
N GLU A 51 -16.83 9.93 -5.07
CA GLU A 51 -17.08 10.96 -6.06
C GLU A 51 -17.43 10.37 -7.44
N THR A 52 -16.85 9.24 -7.81
CA THR A 52 -16.98 8.71 -9.18
C THR A 52 -17.96 7.55 -9.33
N GLY A 53 -18.44 6.92 -8.26
CA GLY A 53 -19.39 5.81 -8.32
C GLY A 53 -18.91 4.58 -9.14
N SER A 54 -17.60 4.48 -9.40
CA SER A 54 -16.99 3.39 -10.17
C SER A 54 -16.71 2.18 -9.29
N ASP A 55 -16.71 0.97 -9.87
CA ASP A 55 -16.29 -0.24 -9.16
C ASP A 55 -14.78 -0.46 -9.25
N PHE A 56 -14.21 -1.16 -8.25
CA PHE A 56 -12.87 -1.72 -8.34
C PHE A 56 -12.76 -2.64 -9.56
N THR A 57 -11.64 -2.57 -10.25
CA THR A 57 -11.42 -3.37 -11.48
C THR A 57 -10.48 -4.54 -11.21
N SER A 58 -9.18 -4.28 -11.19
CA SER A 58 -8.14 -5.25 -10.84
C SER A 58 -6.85 -4.54 -10.45
N VAL A 59 -5.99 -5.21 -9.69
CA VAL A 59 -4.67 -4.69 -9.32
C VAL A 59 -3.85 -4.25 -10.53
N PRO A 60 -3.73 -5.04 -11.62
CA PRO A 60 -2.99 -4.61 -12.80
C PRO A 60 -3.57 -3.37 -13.48
N GLU A 61 -4.89 -3.29 -13.61
CA GLU A 61 -5.53 -2.15 -14.27
C GLU A 61 -5.40 -0.87 -13.44
N ILE A 62 -5.46 -0.98 -12.11
CA ILE A 62 -5.25 0.17 -11.21
C ILE A 62 -3.81 0.64 -11.27
N ALA A 63 -2.84 -0.28 -11.22
CA ALA A 63 -1.43 0.07 -11.37
C ALA A 63 -1.15 0.76 -12.69
N GLU A 64 -1.74 0.26 -13.78
CA GLU A 64 -1.65 0.87 -15.11
C GLU A 64 -2.27 2.27 -15.17
N LYS A 65 -3.48 2.45 -14.62
CA LYS A 65 -4.17 3.76 -14.57
C LYS A 65 -3.36 4.79 -13.78
N LEU A 66 -2.78 4.37 -12.64
CA LEU A 66 -1.92 5.23 -11.83
C LEU A 66 -0.66 5.64 -12.61
N ALA A 67 0.04 4.69 -13.23
CA ALA A 67 1.23 4.97 -14.03
C ALA A 67 0.92 5.90 -15.22
N ASN A 68 -0.18 5.66 -15.93
CA ASN A 68 -0.59 6.49 -17.05
C ASN A 68 -0.95 7.92 -16.61
N TRP A 69 -1.59 8.08 -15.45
CA TRP A 69 -1.88 9.39 -14.88
C TRP A 69 -0.58 10.14 -14.53
N LEU A 70 0.36 9.49 -13.84
CA LEU A 70 1.67 10.07 -13.52
C LEU A 70 2.42 10.53 -14.76
N ILE A 71 2.48 9.71 -15.81
CA ILE A 71 3.13 10.05 -17.08
C ILE A 71 2.46 11.26 -17.74
N ALA A 72 1.13 11.29 -17.75
CA ALA A 72 0.37 12.38 -18.36
C ALA A 72 0.58 13.74 -17.65
N HIS A 73 0.91 13.71 -16.35
CA HIS A 73 1.20 14.89 -15.53
C HIS A 73 2.70 15.18 -15.38
N GLY A 74 3.55 14.50 -16.18
CA GLY A 74 5.00 14.77 -16.21
C GLY A 74 5.85 14.00 -15.21
N HIS A 75 5.24 13.16 -14.36
CA HIS A 75 5.92 12.38 -13.32
C HIS A 75 6.39 11.03 -13.87
N ARG A 76 7.45 11.02 -14.69
CA ARG A 76 8.06 9.77 -15.20
C ARG A 76 9.00 9.11 -14.20
N GLU A 77 9.41 9.85 -13.21
CA GLU A 77 10.20 9.44 -12.06
C GLU A 77 9.59 10.04 -10.79
N ILE A 78 9.52 9.25 -9.71
CA ILE A 78 8.96 9.65 -8.41
C ILE A 78 9.92 9.27 -7.29
N ALA A 79 9.96 10.07 -6.23
CA ALA A 79 10.84 9.84 -5.09
C ALA A 79 10.44 8.58 -4.31
N CYS A 80 9.14 8.39 -4.09
CA CYS A 80 8.66 7.22 -3.34
C CYS A 80 7.24 6.82 -3.76
N ILE A 81 6.98 5.50 -3.70
CA ILE A 81 5.62 4.96 -3.71
C ILE A 81 5.42 4.07 -2.50
N TYR A 82 4.38 4.38 -1.72
CA TYR A 82 3.94 3.59 -0.57
C TYR A 82 2.60 2.94 -0.86
N GLY A 83 2.42 1.70 -0.43
CA GLY A 83 1.12 1.05 -0.48
C GLY A 83 0.93 0.06 0.65
N CYS A 84 -0.23 0.15 1.32
CA CYS A 84 -0.60 -0.75 2.39
C CYS A 84 -1.57 -1.83 1.90
N SER A 85 -1.36 -3.09 2.29
CA SER A 85 -2.28 -4.22 2.02
C SER A 85 -2.63 -4.34 0.51
N MET A 86 -3.87 -4.07 0.11
CA MET A 86 -4.29 -3.96 -1.29
C MET A 86 -3.44 -2.92 -2.05
N GLY A 87 -3.16 -1.76 -1.41
CA GLY A 87 -2.26 -0.75 -1.98
C GLY A 87 -0.86 -1.30 -2.22
N GLY A 88 -0.36 -2.17 -1.33
CA GLY A 88 0.90 -2.87 -1.52
C GLY A 88 0.90 -3.84 -2.69
N ALA A 89 -0.23 -4.48 -2.99
CA ALA A 89 -0.38 -5.27 -4.22
C ALA A 89 -0.31 -4.38 -5.47
N VAL A 90 -0.94 -3.21 -5.44
CA VAL A 90 -0.86 -2.21 -6.52
C VAL A 90 0.58 -1.74 -6.72
N VAL A 91 1.30 -1.40 -5.63
CA VAL A 91 2.72 -1.01 -5.68
C VAL A 91 3.58 -2.12 -6.27
N THR A 92 3.42 -3.37 -5.81
CA THR A 92 4.19 -4.51 -6.34
C THR A 92 4.00 -4.67 -7.86
N ARG A 93 2.76 -4.51 -8.34
CA ARG A 93 2.45 -4.59 -9.77
C ARG A 93 2.98 -3.37 -10.53
N PHE A 94 2.82 -2.17 -9.98
CA PHE A 94 3.31 -0.91 -10.55
C PHE A 94 4.82 -0.95 -10.82
N LEU A 95 5.60 -1.43 -9.83
CA LEU A 95 7.06 -1.58 -9.98
C LEU A 95 7.42 -2.55 -11.10
N ALA A 96 6.70 -3.68 -11.21
CA ALA A 96 6.95 -4.69 -12.24
C ALA A 96 6.56 -4.24 -13.65
N ASP A 97 5.64 -3.30 -13.80
CA ASP A 97 5.26 -2.71 -15.08
C ASP A 97 6.31 -1.73 -15.63
N ARG A 98 7.15 -1.15 -14.77
CA ARG A 98 8.27 -0.26 -15.11
C ARG A 98 7.91 0.91 -16.05
N LYS A 99 6.66 1.41 -15.97
CA LYS A 99 6.19 2.55 -16.77
C LYS A 99 6.67 3.89 -16.20
N VAL A 100 6.82 3.94 -14.88
CA VAL A 100 7.34 5.07 -14.11
C VAL A 100 8.43 4.53 -13.20
N LYS A 101 9.58 5.20 -13.13
CA LYS A 101 10.64 4.87 -12.19
C LYS A 101 10.28 5.36 -10.80
N ALA A 102 10.40 4.51 -9.79
CA ALA A 102 10.33 4.91 -8.40
C ALA A 102 11.73 4.77 -7.78
N GLN A 103 12.29 5.84 -7.24
CA GLN A 103 13.56 5.78 -6.52
C GLN A 103 13.43 4.87 -5.31
N SER A 104 12.36 5.02 -4.55
CA SER A 104 12.08 4.19 -3.39
C SER A 104 10.66 3.62 -3.43
N ALA A 105 10.47 2.44 -2.83
CA ALA A 105 9.16 1.82 -2.71
C ALA A 105 8.98 1.14 -1.35
N VAL A 106 7.79 1.27 -0.79
CA VAL A 106 7.40 0.60 0.45
C VAL A 106 6.14 -0.21 0.22
N ILE A 107 6.22 -1.50 0.49
CA ILE A 107 5.13 -2.48 0.41
C ILE A 107 4.77 -2.87 1.85
N ASP A 108 3.76 -2.22 2.43
CA ASP A 108 3.37 -2.41 3.83
C ASP A 108 2.26 -3.47 3.96
N GLY A 109 2.60 -4.65 4.46
CA GLY A 109 1.70 -5.80 4.55
C GLY A 109 1.07 -6.19 3.21
N GLY A 110 1.74 -5.83 2.10
CA GLY A 110 1.20 -5.94 0.75
C GLY A 110 0.96 -7.38 0.34
N ILE A 111 -0.20 -7.62 -0.25
CA ILE A 111 -0.59 -8.93 -0.76
C ILE A 111 0.14 -9.21 -2.06
N THR A 112 0.80 -10.36 -2.16
CA THR A 112 1.48 -10.82 -3.38
C THR A 112 0.63 -11.84 -4.13
N PRO A 113 0.90 -12.10 -5.43
CA PRO A 113 0.16 -13.11 -6.17
C PRO A 113 0.29 -14.49 -5.52
N TYR A 114 -0.82 -15.17 -5.31
CA TYR A 114 -0.79 -16.51 -4.71
C TYR A 114 -0.04 -17.53 -5.57
N GLN A 115 0.72 -18.35 -4.87
CA GLN A 115 1.38 -19.52 -5.44
C GLN A 115 0.58 -20.80 -5.16
N LEU A 116 -0.72 -20.66 -4.98
CA LEU A 116 -1.65 -21.75 -4.70
C LEU A 116 -2.45 -22.14 -5.93
N PRO A 117 -2.97 -23.40 -6.00
CA PRO A 117 -3.87 -23.78 -7.07
C PRO A 117 -5.09 -22.85 -7.15
N TRP A 118 -5.55 -22.59 -8.38
CA TRP A 118 -6.65 -21.65 -8.65
C TRP A 118 -7.90 -21.89 -7.81
N ILE A 119 -8.31 -23.16 -7.61
CA ILE A 119 -9.48 -23.51 -6.81
C ILE A 119 -9.31 -23.03 -5.36
N VAL A 120 -8.11 -23.19 -4.78
CA VAL A 120 -7.82 -22.76 -3.41
C VAL A 120 -7.92 -21.24 -3.29
N THR A 121 -7.36 -20.51 -4.26
CA THR A 121 -7.45 -19.03 -4.27
C THR A 121 -8.89 -18.55 -4.39
N ARG A 122 -9.75 -19.28 -5.13
CA ARG A 122 -11.20 -18.97 -5.22
C ARG A 122 -11.93 -19.20 -3.91
N LEU A 123 -11.63 -20.29 -3.19
CA LEU A 123 -12.22 -20.54 -1.88
C LEU A 123 -11.84 -19.44 -0.88
N ILE A 124 -10.59 -18.98 -0.92
CA ILE A 124 -10.14 -17.84 -0.09
C ILE A 124 -10.91 -16.58 -0.48
N ALA A 125 -11.03 -16.25 -1.75
CA ALA A 125 -11.77 -15.07 -2.23
C ALA A 125 -13.26 -15.12 -1.83
N VAL A 126 -13.90 -16.29 -1.86
CA VAL A 126 -15.29 -16.48 -1.39
C VAL A 126 -15.38 -16.24 0.12
N LYS A 127 -14.45 -16.80 0.91
CA LYS A 127 -14.39 -16.58 2.36
C LYS A 127 -14.28 -15.09 2.69
N ASP A 128 -13.35 -14.39 2.06
CA ASP A 128 -13.11 -12.97 2.31
C ASP A 128 -14.29 -12.10 1.85
N PHE A 129 -14.90 -12.43 0.71
CA PHE A 129 -16.13 -11.79 0.25
C PHE A 129 -17.26 -11.92 1.26
N LEU A 130 -17.47 -13.11 1.81
CA LEU A 130 -18.52 -13.35 2.80
C LEU A 130 -18.22 -12.59 4.11
N LEU A 131 -16.98 -12.60 4.61
CA LEU A 131 -16.59 -11.89 5.82
C LEU A 131 -16.84 -10.38 5.70
N ILE A 132 -16.39 -9.77 4.61
CA ILE A 132 -16.56 -8.33 4.38
C ILE A 132 -18.04 -7.99 4.15
N SER A 133 -18.79 -8.85 3.43
CA SER A 133 -20.24 -8.66 3.26
C SER A 133 -21.00 -8.75 4.58
N MET A 134 -20.60 -9.63 5.49
CA MET A 134 -21.16 -9.69 6.85
C MET A 134 -20.82 -8.42 7.64
N GLY A 135 -19.58 -7.91 7.56
CA GLY A 135 -19.19 -6.63 8.16
C GLY A 135 -20.04 -5.47 7.64
N LYS A 136 -20.26 -5.43 6.31
CA LYS A 136 -21.14 -4.44 5.66
C LYS A 136 -22.58 -4.50 6.19
N LEU A 137 -23.17 -5.68 6.36
CA LEU A 137 -24.56 -5.89 6.81
C LEU A 137 -24.71 -5.68 8.32
N GLY A 138 -23.77 -6.20 9.11
CA GLY A 138 -23.86 -6.16 10.57
C GLY A 138 -23.28 -4.90 11.20
N GLY A 139 -22.57 -4.10 10.42
CA GLY A 139 -22.03 -2.81 10.82
C GLY A 139 -21.14 -2.87 12.06
N LEU A 140 -21.21 -1.82 12.89
CA LEU A 140 -20.34 -1.63 14.05
C LEU A 140 -20.28 -2.84 15.01
N LYS A 141 -21.42 -3.50 15.26
CA LYS A 141 -21.50 -4.65 16.20
C LYS A 141 -20.63 -5.84 15.75
N ILE A 142 -20.51 -6.06 14.44
CA ILE A 142 -19.66 -7.13 13.91
C ILE A 142 -18.19 -6.70 13.93
N LEU A 143 -17.90 -5.46 13.55
CA LEU A 143 -16.54 -4.94 13.56
C LEU A 143 -15.95 -4.88 14.98
N GLN A 144 -16.71 -4.47 15.99
CA GLN A 144 -16.29 -4.48 17.39
C GLN A 144 -15.93 -5.90 17.92
N LYS A 145 -16.47 -6.95 17.29
CA LYS A 145 -16.08 -8.34 17.62
C LYS A 145 -14.87 -8.82 16.85
N ALA A 146 -14.61 -8.23 15.67
CA ALA A 146 -13.52 -8.63 14.77
C ALA A 146 -12.22 -7.87 15.04
N PHE A 147 -12.32 -6.64 15.51
CA PHE A 147 -11.19 -5.76 15.82
C PHE A 147 -11.03 -5.58 17.32
N SER A 148 -9.80 -5.48 17.77
CA SER A 148 -9.50 -5.16 19.17
C SER A 148 -9.92 -3.71 19.47
N THR A 149 -10.79 -3.54 20.48
CA THR A 149 -11.20 -2.21 20.95
C THR A 149 -10.08 -1.48 21.70
N ASP A 150 -8.99 -2.16 22.02
CA ASP A 150 -7.81 -1.55 22.62
C ASP A 150 -6.93 -0.84 21.58
N GLU A 151 -7.04 -1.23 20.29
CA GLU A 151 -6.24 -0.67 19.19
C GLU A 151 -7.04 0.35 18.35
N TYR A 152 -8.35 0.11 18.15
CA TYR A 152 -9.21 0.94 17.30
C TYR A 152 -10.32 1.59 18.11
N SER A 153 -10.46 2.91 17.95
CA SER A 153 -11.55 3.67 18.56
C SER A 153 -12.91 3.31 17.90
N GLU A 154 -14.00 3.69 18.54
CA GLU A 154 -15.32 3.54 17.93
C GLU A 154 -15.43 4.36 16.64
N GLU A 155 -14.80 5.52 16.58
CA GLU A 155 -14.76 6.39 15.40
C GLU A 155 -14.06 5.71 14.22
N ASP A 156 -12.92 5.04 14.45
CA ASP A 156 -12.23 4.24 13.43
C ASP A 156 -13.12 3.13 12.87
N LEU A 157 -13.83 2.42 13.76
CA LEU A 157 -14.74 1.36 13.34
C LEU A 157 -15.96 1.91 12.60
N GLN A 158 -16.49 3.08 12.98
CA GLN A 158 -17.56 3.76 12.26
C GLN A 158 -17.12 4.22 10.87
N TYR A 159 -15.87 4.69 10.73
CA TYR A 159 -15.26 4.99 9.43
C TYR A 159 -15.24 3.75 8.53
N ILE A 160 -14.73 2.62 9.03
CA ILE A 160 -14.74 1.36 8.28
C ILE A 160 -16.17 0.96 7.87
N VAL A 161 -17.16 1.09 8.76
CA VAL A 161 -18.59 0.82 8.43
C VAL A 161 -19.05 1.70 7.27
N LYS A 162 -18.72 3.00 7.30
CA LYS A 162 -19.07 3.96 6.24
C LYS A 162 -18.49 3.50 4.90
N VAL A 163 -17.21 3.14 4.86
CA VAL A 163 -16.54 2.66 3.65
C VAL A 163 -17.19 1.37 3.15
N LEU A 164 -17.39 0.38 4.01
CA LEU A 164 -18.01 -0.90 3.63
C LEU A 164 -19.43 -0.71 3.08
N LYS A 165 -20.21 0.21 3.63
CA LYS A 165 -21.54 0.53 3.11
C LYS A 165 -21.48 1.12 1.70
N HIS A 166 -20.47 1.93 1.40
CA HIS A 166 -20.26 2.52 0.08
C HIS A 166 -19.86 1.47 -0.96
N MET A 167 -19.00 0.52 -0.59
CA MET A 167 -18.51 -0.51 -1.52
C MET A 167 -19.64 -1.34 -2.11
N SER A 168 -19.68 -1.50 -3.44
CA SER A 168 -20.58 -2.45 -4.10
C SER A 168 -20.14 -3.90 -3.83
N ALA A 169 -21.08 -4.86 -3.96
CA ALA A 169 -20.73 -6.28 -3.90
C ALA A 169 -19.70 -6.67 -4.97
N LYS A 170 -19.76 -6.00 -6.12
CA LYS A 170 -18.81 -6.20 -7.24
C LYS A 170 -17.42 -5.68 -6.88
N THR A 171 -17.31 -4.52 -6.21
CA THR A 171 -16.05 -4.00 -5.66
C THR A 171 -15.46 -4.97 -4.64
N ILE A 172 -16.25 -5.43 -3.67
CA ILE A 172 -15.78 -6.39 -2.65
C ILE A 172 -15.24 -7.65 -3.32
N TRP A 173 -16.00 -8.26 -4.23
CA TRP A 173 -15.57 -9.47 -4.93
C TRP A 173 -14.27 -9.26 -5.72
N ARG A 174 -14.23 -8.22 -6.55
CA ARG A 174 -13.07 -7.94 -7.43
C ARG A 174 -11.81 -7.60 -6.65
N THR A 175 -11.94 -6.90 -5.53
CA THR A 175 -10.81 -6.59 -4.66
C THR A 175 -10.11 -7.88 -4.19
N PHE A 176 -10.84 -8.77 -3.55
CA PHE A 176 -10.24 -9.98 -2.98
C PHE A 176 -9.84 -10.99 -4.05
N GLU A 177 -10.64 -11.14 -5.09
CA GLU A 177 -10.30 -11.98 -6.22
C GLU A 177 -9.03 -11.51 -6.92
N SER A 178 -8.92 -10.21 -7.18
CA SER A 178 -7.76 -9.64 -7.87
C SER A 178 -6.52 -9.63 -6.98
N CYS A 179 -6.60 -9.12 -5.74
CA CYS A 179 -5.44 -9.05 -4.85
C CYS A 179 -4.77 -10.41 -4.67
N ASN A 180 -5.57 -11.46 -4.61
CA ASN A 180 -5.08 -12.82 -4.42
C ASN A 180 -4.54 -13.48 -5.71
N ASN A 181 -4.92 -13.00 -6.89
CA ASN A 181 -4.66 -13.69 -8.17
C ASN A 181 -4.11 -12.79 -9.27
N TYR A 182 -3.65 -11.57 -8.97
CA TYR A 182 -3.20 -10.68 -10.04
C TYR A 182 -2.00 -11.24 -10.81
N ALA A 183 -2.03 -11.00 -12.11
CA ALA A 183 -0.94 -11.40 -12.99
C ALA A 183 0.28 -10.51 -12.77
N MET A 184 1.47 -11.11 -12.85
CA MET A 184 2.76 -10.40 -12.86
C MET A 184 3.47 -10.65 -14.17
N PRO A 185 4.25 -9.69 -14.70
CA PRO A 185 5.19 -9.92 -15.79
C PRO A 185 6.16 -11.06 -15.44
N LYS A 186 6.59 -11.79 -16.45
CA LYS A 186 7.59 -12.87 -16.29
C LYS A 186 8.74 -12.64 -17.27
N PRO A 187 9.99 -12.52 -16.80
CA PRO A 187 10.40 -12.46 -15.37
C PRO A 187 9.89 -11.21 -14.67
N VAL A 188 9.84 -11.24 -13.32
CA VAL A 188 9.60 -10.03 -12.52
C VAL A 188 10.90 -9.24 -12.49
N VAL A 189 10.89 -8.08 -13.13
CA VAL A 189 12.00 -7.13 -13.15
C VAL A 189 11.46 -5.77 -12.72
N VAL A 190 12.17 -5.10 -11.83
CA VAL A 190 11.78 -3.78 -11.32
C VAL A 190 12.92 -2.78 -11.51
N ASP A 191 12.57 -1.52 -11.69
CA ASP A 191 13.48 -0.38 -11.76
C ASP A 191 13.19 0.51 -10.55
N CYS A 192 13.83 0.16 -9.41
CA CYS A 192 13.65 0.83 -8.13
C CYS A 192 14.91 0.63 -7.29
N ASP A 193 15.47 1.73 -6.81
CA ASP A 193 16.78 1.74 -6.16
C ASP A 193 16.69 1.21 -4.71
N CYS A 194 15.60 1.50 -4.00
CA CYS A 194 15.34 1.01 -2.65
C CYS A 194 13.92 0.43 -2.52
N ILE A 195 13.80 -0.84 -2.16
CA ILE A 195 12.51 -1.48 -1.89
C ILE A 195 12.50 -1.99 -0.45
N GLU A 196 11.49 -1.60 0.32
CA GLU A 196 11.25 -2.17 1.64
C GLU A 196 9.90 -2.90 1.68
N TYR A 197 9.88 -4.08 2.29
CA TYR A 197 8.67 -4.81 2.65
C TYR A 197 8.46 -4.70 4.16
N TRP A 198 7.40 -4.02 4.57
CA TRP A 198 7.05 -3.80 5.97
C TRP A 198 5.93 -4.74 6.40
N TYR A 199 5.91 -5.13 7.66
CA TYR A 199 4.78 -5.86 8.22
C TYR A 199 4.75 -5.76 9.75
N ALA A 200 3.56 -5.90 10.32
CA ALA A 200 3.37 -5.97 11.76
C ALA A 200 3.85 -7.32 12.31
N LYS A 201 4.49 -7.33 13.48
CA LYS A 201 4.93 -8.59 14.13
C LYS A 201 3.78 -9.58 14.34
N ALA A 202 2.60 -9.07 14.66
CA ALA A 202 1.42 -9.88 14.89
C ALA A 202 0.97 -10.65 13.62
N GLU A 203 1.21 -10.09 12.42
CA GLU A 203 0.80 -10.70 11.14
C GLU A 203 1.90 -11.53 10.45
N GLU A 204 3.07 -11.70 11.07
CA GLU A 204 4.21 -12.40 10.46
C GLU A 204 3.84 -13.79 9.90
N LYS A 205 2.97 -14.52 10.61
CA LYS A 205 2.51 -15.85 10.18
C LYS A 205 1.64 -15.76 8.92
N ASP A 206 0.77 -14.76 8.85
CA ASP A 206 -0.16 -14.57 7.74
C ASP A 206 0.58 -14.07 6.50
N ARG A 207 1.63 -13.25 6.69
CA ARG A 207 2.50 -12.73 5.62
C ARG A 207 3.58 -13.71 5.14
N LYS A 208 3.66 -14.92 5.69
CA LYS A 208 4.71 -15.89 5.35
C LYS A 208 4.83 -16.14 3.83
N SER A 209 3.70 -16.29 3.15
CA SER A 209 3.67 -16.52 1.70
C SER A 209 4.12 -15.28 0.93
N ASP A 210 3.69 -14.09 1.37
CA ASP A 210 4.07 -12.81 0.75
C ASP A 210 5.57 -12.57 0.91
N ILE A 211 6.12 -12.76 2.13
CA ILE A 211 7.54 -12.66 2.42
C ILE A 211 8.36 -13.61 1.53
N ALA A 212 7.89 -14.86 1.38
CA ALA A 212 8.56 -15.85 0.51
C ALA A 212 8.52 -15.44 -0.96
N TYR A 213 7.38 -14.90 -1.43
CA TYR A 213 7.25 -14.38 -2.79
C TYR A 213 8.22 -13.23 -3.05
N ILE A 214 8.25 -12.23 -2.15
CA ILE A 214 9.13 -11.06 -2.25
C ILE A 214 10.59 -11.48 -2.26
N LYS A 215 11.02 -12.33 -1.31
CA LYS A 215 12.41 -12.86 -1.28
C LYS A 215 12.83 -13.54 -2.57
N LYS A 216 11.90 -14.24 -3.22
CA LYS A 216 12.17 -14.98 -4.47
C LYS A 216 12.22 -14.08 -5.69
N ASN A 217 11.31 -13.12 -5.81
CA ASN A 217 11.08 -12.35 -7.03
C ASN A 217 11.68 -10.93 -6.97
N LEU A 218 11.91 -10.40 -5.78
CA LEU A 218 12.49 -9.08 -5.50
C LEU A 218 13.60 -9.23 -4.43
N PRO A 219 14.68 -9.97 -4.71
CA PRO A 219 15.68 -10.36 -3.69
C PRO A 219 16.44 -9.18 -3.06
N GLN A 220 16.44 -8.00 -3.71
CA GLN A 220 17.03 -6.76 -3.20
C GLN A 220 16.19 -6.10 -2.09
N THR A 221 14.97 -6.58 -1.83
CA THR A 221 14.05 -5.97 -0.87
C THR A 221 14.56 -6.11 0.57
N LEU A 222 14.54 -5.00 1.31
CA LEU A 222 14.80 -4.96 2.74
C LEU A 222 13.50 -5.23 3.50
N PHE A 223 13.60 -5.93 4.64
CA PHE A 223 12.43 -6.27 5.46
C PHE A 223 12.46 -5.47 6.76
N LYS A 224 11.30 -4.88 7.11
CA LYS A 224 11.12 -4.15 8.37
C LYS A 224 9.89 -4.66 9.12
N VAL A 225 10.06 -4.92 10.42
CA VAL A 225 9.01 -5.45 11.30
C VAL A 225 8.64 -4.41 12.35
N PHE A 226 7.35 -4.14 12.50
CA PHE A 226 6.82 -3.22 13.50
C PHE A 226 6.18 -3.99 14.65
N GLY A 227 6.64 -3.74 15.90
CA GLY A 227 6.22 -4.50 17.09
C GLY A 227 4.92 -4.04 17.73
N HIS A 228 4.48 -2.81 17.47
CA HIS A 228 3.42 -2.14 18.25
C HIS A 228 2.30 -1.56 17.39
N VAL A 229 2.11 -2.10 16.21
CA VAL A 229 1.00 -1.74 15.30
C VAL A 229 0.42 -3.01 14.71
N GLY A 230 -0.89 -3.01 14.45
CA GLY A 230 -1.58 -4.05 13.69
C GLY A 230 -1.46 -3.82 12.18
N HIS A 231 -2.05 -4.73 11.41
CA HIS A 231 -2.14 -4.62 9.95
C HIS A 231 -2.82 -3.31 9.52
N GLY A 232 -2.13 -2.52 8.73
CA GLY A 232 -2.65 -1.21 8.26
C GLY A 232 -2.74 -0.14 9.36
N GLY A 233 -2.09 -0.32 10.52
CA GLY A 233 -2.18 0.62 11.63
C GLY A 233 -1.22 1.81 11.54
N LEU A 234 -0.22 1.81 10.65
CA LEU A 234 0.79 2.88 10.63
C LEU A 234 0.19 4.24 10.33
N ALA A 235 -0.59 4.40 9.26
CA ALA A 235 -1.13 5.70 8.86
C ALA A 235 -2.20 6.21 9.84
N ALA A 236 -3.05 5.33 10.37
CA ALA A 236 -4.14 5.72 11.25
C ALA A 236 -3.69 5.93 12.70
N LEU A 237 -2.83 5.04 13.23
CA LEU A 237 -2.48 5.00 14.65
C LEU A 237 -1.09 5.58 14.96
N LYS A 238 -0.20 5.65 13.98
CA LYS A 238 1.20 6.11 14.12
C LYS A 238 1.65 6.94 12.91
N PRO A 239 0.92 8.02 12.54
CA PRO A 239 1.21 8.80 11.34
C PRO A 239 2.60 9.44 11.37
N ASP A 240 3.06 9.91 12.53
CA ASP A 240 4.41 10.47 12.68
C ASP A 240 5.48 9.43 12.33
N LEU A 241 5.33 8.20 12.85
CA LEU A 241 6.25 7.09 12.55
C LEU A 241 6.24 6.74 11.05
N LEU A 242 5.07 6.74 10.42
CA LEU A 242 4.99 6.50 8.98
C LEU A 242 5.72 7.59 8.18
N ALA A 243 5.50 8.88 8.51
CA ALA A 243 6.14 10.01 7.85
C ALA A 243 7.67 9.98 8.03
N GLU A 244 8.16 9.70 9.25
CA GLU A 244 9.59 9.55 9.54
C GLU A 244 10.22 8.41 8.74
N GLU A 245 9.55 7.26 8.69
CA GLU A 245 10.06 6.09 8.01
C GLU A 245 10.07 6.24 6.49
N LEU A 246 9.07 6.87 5.91
CA LEU A 246 9.06 7.20 4.48
C LEU A 246 10.21 8.18 4.15
N THR A 247 10.40 9.21 4.98
CA THR A 247 11.52 10.16 4.84
C THR A 247 12.87 9.44 4.95
N ARG A 248 13.01 8.47 5.87
CA ARG A 248 14.23 7.67 6.02
C ARG A 248 14.51 6.81 4.78
N VAL A 249 13.49 6.17 4.22
CA VAL A 249 13.63 5.34 3.01
C VAL A 249 14.12 6.18 1.83
N MET A 250 13.52 7.35 1.61
CA MET A 250 13.95 8.30 0.57
C MET A 250 15.34 8.88 0.80
N GLY A 251 15.76 9.06 2.08
CA GLY A 251 17.07 9.57 2.44
C GLY A 251 18.21 8.55 2.34
N ARG A 252 17.93 7.25 2.24
CA ARG A 252 18.95 6.20 2.02
C ARG A 252 19.56 6.30 0.64
N ASP A 253 18.76 6.51 -0.35
CA ASP A 253 19.18 6.65 -1.74
C ASP A 253 20.22 7.78 -1.91
N LYS A 254 19.96 8.93 -1.31
CA LYS A 254 20.85 10.11 -1.38
C LYS A 254 22.21 9.90 -0.68
N ARG A 255 22.34 8.92 0.24
CA ARG A 255 23.62 8.65 0.96
C ARG A 255 24.53 7.69 0.20
N ASP A 256 23.96 6.79 -0.56
CA ASP A 256 24.75 5.86 -1.38
C ASP A 256 25.34 6.56 -2.62
N GLU A 257 24.67 7.61 -3.14
CA GLU A 257 25.23 8.44 -4.22
C GLU A 257 26.34 9.40 -3.74
N THR A 258 26.36 9.79 -2.46
CA THR A 258 27.38 10.66 -1.86
C THR A 258 28.50 9.90 -1.16
N GLY A 259 28.47 8.58 -1.13
CA GLY A 259 29.40 7.70 -0.42
C GLY A 259 30.75 7.53 -1.11
N THR A 260 31.48 8.64 -1.31
CA THR A 260 32.93 8.65 -1.48
C THR A 260 33.59 8.88 -0.12
N ASN A 261 34.18 7.80 0.44
CA ASN A 261 35.30 7.82 1.40
C ASN A 261 35.22 8.73 2.65
N ALA A 262 34.67 8.17 3.73
CA ALA A 262 35.12 8.53 5.07
C ALA A 262 35.50 7.27 5.88
N ASN A 263 36.46 6.50 5.37
CA ASN A 263 37.13 5.44 6.12
C ASN A 263 38.64 5.53 5.91
N SER A 264 39.25 6.56 6.49
CA SER A 264 40.66 6.57 6.87
C SER A 264 40.80 7.62 7.95
N ASP A 265 40.81 7.19 9.21
CA ASP A 265 41.59 7.75 10.32
C ASP A 265 40.98 7.35 11.68
N PHE A 266 41.21 6.13 12.08
CA PHE A 266 41.39 5.77 13.49
C PHE A 266 42.32 4.57 13.56
N ARG A 267 43.61 4.88 13.36
CA ARG A 267 44.71 4.15 13.97
C ARG A 267 45.59 5.21 14.64
N ASN A 268 45.48 5.32 15.94
CA ASN A 268 46.59 5.45 16.91
C ASN A 268 46.01 5.34 18.31
#